data_86675eac17c15e23e8294f1901f9586d
#
_entry.id   86675eac17c15e23e8294f1901f9586d
#
_cell.length_a   1.000
_cell.length_b   1.000
_cell.length_c   1.000
_cell.angle_alpha   90.00
_cell.angle_beta   90.00
_cell.angle_gamma   90.00
#
_symmetry.space_group_name_H-M   'P 1'
#
loop_
_entity.id
_entity.type
_entity.pdbx_description
1 polymer ?
#
loop_
_entity_poly.entity_id
_entity_poly.type
_entity_poly.pdbx_seq_one_letter_code
_entity_poly.pdbx_strand_id
1 'polypeptide(L)'
;MRQNFFISVLSLLIITAVIYFYFNVGLLFMFVLVILLLIGFFNSTQHKHAILRNFPVLGYFRHLFEMIAPEIQQYFIERSTDGKPFSRNERSLAYQRAKNIDSSTPFGTQLNLNQPNYEGIKHSIFPAIVNEELPRVLIGGTDCTQPYAASLLNISAMSFGSLSENAIISLNKGAQKGKFYHNTGEGGLTQFHQQGGDICWQIGTGYFGCRDDRGGFDEGKFTEKANLPEVKMIELKLSQGAKPGHGGVLPAAKNTVQIAEIRGVLPHTTILSPPNHSAFHDIKGLIAFIAKLRQLSNGKPIGFKLCIGETREFEMICQEMIAQNCFPDFITVDGAEGGTGAAPLEFADGVGMPFEPALIFVNKTLVRFEL
;
A
#
# COMPACT_ATOMS: atom_id res chain seq x y z
N MET A 1 12.52 12.22 -18.85
CA MET A 1 13.63 12.84 -18.12
C MET A 1 14.96 12.17 -18.46
N ARG A 2 15.11 10.84 -18.37
CA ARG A 2 16.36 10.12 -18.69
C ARG A 2 16.90 10.44 -20.11
N GLN A 3 16.07 10.34 -21.14
CA GLN A 3 16.45 10.64 -22.52
C GLN A 3 16.85 12.10 -22.69
N ASN A 4 16.09 13.02 -22.09
CA ASN A 4 16.40 14.46 -22.18
C ASN A 4 17.75 14.78 -21.54
N PHE A 5 18.12 14.13 -20.45
CA PHE A 5 19.43 14.27 -19.83
C PHE A 5 20.56 13.94 -20.82
N PHE A 6 20.51 12.76 -21.46
CA PHE A 6 21.54 12.37 -22.42
C PHE A 6 21.59 13.30 -23.65
N ILE A 7 20.43 13.67 -24.19
CA ILE A 7 20.35 14.59 -25.31
C ILE A 7 20.99 15.93 -24.93
N SER A 8 20.63 16.49 -23.78
CA SER A 8 21.17 17.79 -23.35
C SER A 8 22.69 17.75 -23.13
N VAL A 9 23.19 16.71 -22.40
CA VAL A 9 24.63 16.63 -22.10
C VAL A 9 25.45 16.34 -23.36
N LEU A 10 24.96 15.51 -24.27
CA LEU A 10 25.62 15.25 -25.56
C LEU A 10 25.62 16.48 -26.45
N SER A 11 24.52 17.21 -26.52
CA SER A 11 24.47 18.46 -27.28
C SER A 11 25.46 19.51 -26.75
N LEU A 12 25.52 19.67 -25.41
CA LEU A 12 26.48 20.56 -24.78
C LEU A 12 27.92 20.12 -25.04
N LEU A 13 28.19 18.81 -25.01
CA LEU A 13 29.52 18.26 -25.29
C LEU A 13 29.95 18.56 -26.74
N ILE A 14 29.06 18.40 -27.73
CA ILE A 14 29.30 18.72 -29.12
C ILE A 14 29.58 20.24 -29.29
N ILE A 15 28.73 21.09 -28.69
CA ILE A 15 28.91 22.55 -28.76
C ILE A 15 30.26 22.94 -28.14
N THR A 16 30.60 22.40 -26.99
CA THR A 16 31.87 22.71 -26.31
C THR A 16 33.07 22.20 -27.09
N ALA A 17 32.96 21.04 -27.76
CA ALA A 17 34.02 20.52 -28.64
C ALA A 17 34.25 21.44 -29.85
N VAL A 18 33.19 21.98 -30.45
CA VAL A 18 33.30 22.96 -31.54
C VAL A 18 33.95 24.24 -31.02
N ILE A 19 33.55 24.76 -29.87
CA ILE A 19 34.17 25.95 -29.26
C ILE A 19 35.65 25.68 -28.96
N TYR A 20 36.00 24.53 -28.43
CA TYR A 20 37.39 24.17 -28.17
C TYR A 20 38.21 24.14 -29.45
N PHE A 21 37.67 23.57 -30.53
CA PHE A 21 38.34 23.47 -31.80
C PHE A 21 38.67 24.87 -32.40
N TYR A 22 37.77 25.86 -32.29
CA TYR A 22 37.99 27.19 -32.85
C TYR A 22 38.71 28.16 -31.91
N PHE A 23 38.52 28.05 -30.60
CA PHE A 23 38.96 29.06 -29.63
C PHE A 23 39.93 28.50 -28.58
N ASN A 24 40.19 27.17 -28.59
CA ASN A 24 41.08 26.51 -27.64
C ASN A 24 40.68 26.72 -26.15
N VAL A 25 39.38 26.92 -25.89
CA VAL A 25 38.83 27.10 -24.54
C VAL A 25 37.75 26.06 -24.29
N GLY A 26 37.49 25.73 -23.01
CA GLY A 26 36.39 24.83 -22.62
C GLY A 26 36.80 23.36 -22.33
N LEU A 27 38.12 23.03 -22.38
CA LEU A 27 38.59 21.68 -22.11
C LEU A 27 38.14 21.15 -20.74
N LEU A 28 38.21 21.97 -19.70
CA LEU A 28 37.75 21.60 -18.35
C LEU A 28 36.25 21.29 -18.33
N PHE A 29 35.46 22.09 -19.05
CA PHE A 29 34.01 21.89 -19.13
C PHE A 29 33.65 20.61 -19.89
N MET A 30 34.37 20.29 -20.98
CA MET A 30 34.27 19.01 -21.67
C MET A 30 34.52 17.84 -20.71
N PHE A 31 35.59 17.93 -19.92
CA PHE A 31 35.93 16.88 -18.95
C PHE A 31 34.79 16.66 -17.92
N VAL A 32 34.21 17.75 -17.41
CA VAL A 32 33.05 17.67 -16.50
C VAL A 32 31.85 17.05 -17.20
N LEU A 33 31.55 17.38 -18.45
CA LEU A 33 30.45 16.79 -19.21
C LEU A 33 30.64 15.28 -19.45
N VAL A 34 31.87 14.84 -19.71
CA VAL A 34 32.21 13.44 -19.87
C VAL A 34 31.96 12.69 -18.55
N ILE A 35 32.40 13.23 -17.41
CA ILE A 35 32.14 12.66 -16.09
C ILE A 35 30.63 12.54 -15.85
N LEU A 36 29.85 13.59 -16.16
CA LEU A 36 28.40 13.58 -16.01
C LEU A 36 27.74 12.51 -16.90
N LEU A 37 28.24 12.29 -18.12
CA LEU A 37 27.77 11.21 -18.99
C LEU A 37 28.05 9.82 -18.40
N LEU A 38 29.25 9.60 -17.86
CA LEU A 38 29.64 8.33 -17.25
C LEU A 38 28.77 8.03 -16.02
N ILE A 39 28.60 9.01 -15.13
CA ILE A 39 27.72 8.89 -13.96
C ILE A 39 26.28 8.65 -14.42
N GLY A 40 25.80 9.39 -15.41
CA GLY A 40 24.47 9.25 -15.95
C GLY A 40 24.21 7.87 -16.56
N PHE A 41 25.18 7.33 -17.29
CA PHE A 41 25.12 6.00 -17.85
C PHE A 41 25.07 4.92 -16.75
N PHE A 42 25.98 4.98 -15.77
CA PHE A 42 25.98 4.07 -14.63
C PHE A 42 24.65 4.10 -13.88
N ASN A 43 24.14 5.29 -13.56
CA ASN A 43 22.87 5.43 -12.87
C ASN A 43 21.68 4.89 -13.68
N SER A 44 21.71 5.04 -15.00
CA SER A 44 20.63 4.60 -15.89
C SER A 44 20.57 3.07 -16.07
N THR A 45 21.70 2.39 -15.91
CA THR A 45 21.83 0.93 -16.13
C THR A 45 21.65 0.12 -14.84
N GLN A 46 21.87 0.73 -13.67
CA GLN A 46 21.69 0.04 -12.39
C GLN A 46 20.21 -0.18 -12.04
N HIS A 47 19.91 -1.24 -11.27
CA HIS A 47 18.56 -1.63 -10.88
C HIS A 47 18.20 -1.31 -9.43
N LYS A 48 19.18 -0.97 -8.57
CA LYS A 48 18.98 -0.78 -7.13
C LYS A 48 18.21 0.49 -6.77
N HIS A 49 18.43 1.59 -7.51
CA HIS A 49 17.89 2.90 -7.20
C HIS A 49 17.03 3.44 -8.35
N ALA A 50 15.71 3.25 -8.27
CA ALA A 50 14.77 3.66 -9.31
C ALA A 50 14.80 5.17 -9.60
N ILE A 51 15.05 6.01 -8.60
CA ILE A 51 15.14 7.45 -8.74
C ILE A 51 16.36 7.83 -9.60
N LEU A 52 17.53 7.33 -9.26
CA LEU A 52 18.76 7.61 -10.04
C LEU A 52 18.66 7.04 -11.46
N ARG A 53 17.98 5.92 -11.66
CA ARG A 53 17.74 5.36 -13.00
C ARG A 53 16.86 6.27 -13.87
N ASN A 54 15.85 6.92 -13.29
CA ASN A 54 14.92 7.77 -14.02
C ASN A 54 15.39 9.23 -14.14
N PHE A 55 16.19 9.67 -13.16
CA PHE A 55 16.76 11.01 -13.06
C PHE A 55 18.28 10.90 -12.84
N PRO A 56 19.06 10.54 -13.86
CA PRO A 56 20.47 10.17 -13.69
C PRO A 56 21.29 11.25 -12.99
N VAL A 57 21.90 11.91 -12.73
CA VAL A 57 22.58 12.94 -11.93
C VAL A 57 21.64 13.72 -11.01
N LEU A 58 20.48 14.16 -11.51
CA LEU A 58 19.52 14.97 -10.72
C LEU A 58 18.95 14.23 -9.51
N GLY A 59 18.90 12.89 -9.58
CA GLY A 59 18.45 12.08 -8.46
C GLY A 59 19.31 12.20 -7.20
N TYR A 60 20.58 12.60 -7.33
CA TYR A 60 21.45 12.85 -6.16
C TYR A 60 21.00 14.08 -5.35
N PHE A 61 20.43 15.10 -6.01
CA PHE A 61 19.88 16.27 -5.30
C PHE A 61 18.76 15.88 -4.36
N ARG A 62 17.95 14.88 -4.74
CA ARG A 62 16.94 14.36 -3.83
C ARG A 62 17.58 13.81 -2.56
N HIS A 63 18.61 12.99 -2.65
CA HIS A 63 19.28 12.45 -1.47
C HIS A 63 19.95 13.54 -0.64
N LEU A 64 20.54 14.55 -1.30
CA LEU A 64 21.09 15.72 -0.62
C LEU A 64 19.99 16.49 0.12
N PHE A 65 18.86 16.78 -0.54
CA PHE A 65 17.76 17.48 0.10
C PHE A 65 17.10 16.65 1.21
N GLU A 66 17.00 15.33 1.05
CA GLU A 66 16.52 14.44 2.11
C GLU A 66 17.46 14.46 3.33
N MET A 67 18.76 14.61 3.11
CA MET A 67 19.75 14.69 4.21
C MET A 67 19.62 16.00 4.99
N ILE A 68 19.40 17.13 4.32
CA ILE A 68 19.30 18.45 4.95
C ILE A 68 17.84 18.88 5.26
N ALA A 69 16.84 18.10 4.81
CA ALA A 69 15.43 18.42 5.03
C ALA A 69 15.04 18.56 6.52
N PRO A 70 15.55 17.70 7.44
CA PRO A 70 15.23 17.86 8.88
C PRO A 70 15.62 19.22 9.43
N GLU A 71 16.79 19.72 9.06
CA GLU A 71 17.30 21.01 9.52
C GLU A 71 16.52 22.16 8.90
N ILE A 72 16.25 22.10 7.59
CA ILE A 72 15.45 23.14 6.92
C ILE A 72 14.05 23.19 7.52
N GLN A 73 13.39 22.07 7.69
CA GLN A 73 12.05 22.02 8.27
C GLN A 73 12.04 22.48 9.72
N GLN A 74 13.01 22.00 10.53
CA GLN A 74 13.09 22.31 11.94
C GLN A 74 13.31 23.79 12.23
N TYR A 75 14.12 24.46 11.44
CA TYR A 75 14.53 25.85 11.72
C TYR A 75 13.75 26.91 10.92
N PHE A 76 13.17 26.54 9.77
CA PHE A 76 12.66 27.53 8.83
C PHE A 76 11.20 27.34 8.40
N ILE A 77 10.64 26.11 8.46
CA ILE A 77 9.36 25.85 7.79
C ILE A 77 8.27 25.39 8.74
N GLU A 78 8.50 24.37 9.54
CA GLU A 78 7.44 23.64 10.23
C GLU A 78 7.76 23.38 11.72
N ARG A 79 6.81 23.70 12.60
CA ARG A 79 6.92 23.33 14.00
C ARG A 79 6.72 21.81 14.18
N SER A 80 7.15 21.27 15.34
CA SER A 80 7.10 19.83 15.62
C SER A 80 5.68 19.24 15.57
N THR A 81 4.68 20.04 15.94
CA THR A 81 3.27 19.64 15.98
C THR A 81 2.48 20.02 14.73
N ASP A 82 3.11 20.69 13.77
CA ASP A 82 2.46 21.09 12.52
C ASP A 82 2.53 19.96 11.48
N GLY A 83 1.77 20.09 10.44
CA GLY A 83 1.70 19.16 9.32
C GLY A 83 0.37 18.42 9.24
N LYS A 84 -0.03 18.09 8.01
CA LYS A 84 -1.26 17.35 7.68
C LYS A 84 -0.95 16.30 6.63
N PRO A 85 -1.58 15.14 6.63
CA PRO A 85 -2.49 14.59 7.66
C PRO A 85 -1.77 14.15 8.94
N PHE A 86 -0.45 13.95 8.91
CA PHE A 86 0.37 13.59 10.06
C PHE A 86 1.35 14.71 10.41
N SER A 87 1.50 15.02 11.69
CA SER A 87 2.46 15.99 12.17
C SER A 87 3.91 15.58 11.86
N ARG A 88 4.83 16.54 11.91
CA ARG A 88 6.25 16.25 11.73
C ARG A 88 6.78 15.23 12.75
N ASN A 89 6.32 15.29 14.00
CA ASN A 89 6.72 14.34 15.04
C ASN A 89 6.31 12.92 14.70
N GLU A 90 5.07 12.71 14.22
CA GLU A 90 4.59 11.38 13.83
C GLU A 90 5.39 10.82 12.65
N ARG A 91 5.64 11.65 11.64
CA ARG A 91 6.48 11.26 10.48
C ARG A 91 7.92 10.94 10.92
N SER A 92 8.52 11.77 11.79
CA SER A 92 9.87 11.55 12.33
C SER A 92 9.96 10.24 13.11
N LEU A 93 8.94 9.92 13.89
CA LEU A 93 8.90 8.65 14.64
C LEU A 93 8.97 7.45 13.69
N ALA A 94 8.22 7.46 12.59
CA ALA A 94 8.26 6.40 11.59
C ALA A 94 9.68 6.22 11.01
N TYR A 95 10.37 7.31 10.66
CA TYR A 95 11.75 7.27 10.15
C TYR A 95 12.73 6.77 11.22
N GLN A 96 12.60 7.20 12.45
CA GLN A 96 13.46 6.76 13.56
C GLN A 96 13.33 5.25 13.79
N ARG A 97 12.10 4.72 13.78
CA ARG A 97 11.86 3.28 13.91
C ARG A 97 12.41 2.50 12.70
N ALA A 98 12.22 3.00 11.48
CA ALA A 98 12.77 2.38 10.27
C ALA A 98 14.30 2.31 10.28
N LYS A 99 14.97 3.29 10.89
CA LYS A 99 16.44 3.35 11.03
C LYS A 99 16.97 2.69 12.30
N ASN A 100 16.08 2.19 13.16
CA ASN A 100 16.42 1.65 14.48
C ASN A 100 17.24 2.64 15.33
N ILE A 101 16.88 3.91 15.30
CA ILE A 101 17.48 4.97 16.09
C ILE A 101 16.70 5.07 17.41
N ASP A 102 17.42 5.19 18.52
CA ASP A 102 16.81 5.46 19.82
C ASP A 102 16.13 6.83 19.79
N SER A 103 14.88 6.86 20.28
CA SER A 103 14.01 8.04 20.17
C SER A 103 13.58 8.53 21.54
N SER A 104 14.51 8.98 22.33
CA SER A 104 14.20 9.77 23.51
C SER A 104 14.17 11.27 23.16
N THR A 105 13.20 11.98 23.70
CA THR A 105 13.12 13.43 23.57
C THR A 105 13.46 14.06 24.92
N PRO A 106 14.43 14.99 24.99
CA PRO A 106 14.69 15.72 26.22
C PRO A 106 13.41 16.39 26.73
N PHE A 107 13.16 16.26 28.03
CA PHE A 107 11.93 16.73 28.72
C PHE A 107 10.64 16.02 28.32
N GLY A 108 10.66 15.11 27.36
CA GLY A 108 9.57 14.21 27.00
C GLY A 108 8.38 14.88 26.31
N THR A 109 7.47 15.44 27.07
CA THR A 109 6.18 15.96 26.57
C THR A 109 6.32 17.10 25.58
N GLN A 110 5.76 16.93 24.38
CA GLN A 110 5.74 17.93 23.31
C GLN A 110 4.31 18.37 22.93
N LEU A 111 3.30 17.67 23.41
CA LEU A 111 1.90 17.94 23.12
C LEU A 111 1.21 18.56 24.33
N ASN A 112 0.17 19.35 24.08
CA ASN A 112 -0.69 19.83 25.15
C ASN A 112 -1.68 18.72 25.54
N LEU A 113 -1.39 18.00 26.61
CA LEU A 113 -2.23 16.89 27.10
C LEU A 113 -3.55 17.35 27.72
N ASN A 114 -3.72 18.66 27.93
CA ASN A 114 -4.96 19.24 28.47
C ASN A 114 -5.93 19.69 27.35
N GLN A 115 -5.71 19.30 26.11
CA GLN A 115 -6.65 19.61 25.03
C GLN A 115 -7.94 18.79 25.17
N PRO A 116 -9.10 19.38 24.81
CA PRO A 116 -10.29 18.58 24.57
C PRO A 116 -9.99 17.48 23.54
N ASN A 117 -10.49 16.28 23.76
CA ASN A 117 -10.27 15.10 22.92
C ASN A 117 -8.82 14.56 22.89
N TYR A 118 -8.01 14.86 23.94
CA TYR A 118 -6.74 14.17 24.09
C TYR A 118 -6.99 12.68 24.34
N GLU A 119 -6.34 11.85 23.56
CA GLU A 119 -6.36 10.40 23.68
C GLU A 119 -5.05 9.89 24.26
N GLY A 120 -5.12 9.03 25.26
CA GLY A 120 -3.97 8.41 25.88
C GLY A 120 -4.27 6.98 26.32
N ILE A 121 -3.20 6.22 26.53
CA ILE A 121 -3.29 4.84 27.03
C ILE A 121 -3.22 4.84 28.55
N LYS A 122 -4.19 4.19 29.20
CA LYS A 122 -4.15 3.97 30.65
C LYS A 122 -3.05 2.96 31.00
N HIS A 123 -2.32 3.22 32.07
CA HIS A 123 -1.33 2.30 32.61
C HIS A 123 -1.73 1.83 34.02
N SER A 124 -1.15 0.70 34.46
CA SER A 124 -1.30 0.19 35.82
C SER A 124 -0.07 0.49 36.65
N ILE A 125 -0.25 0.75 37.96
CA ILE A 125 0.84 0.77 38.91
C ILE A 125 1.43 -0.63 39.19
N PHE A 126 0.73 -1.66 38.79
CA PHE A 126 1.15 -3.07 38.83
C PHE A 126 1.21 -3.61 37.40
N PRO A 127 2.25 -3.26 36.61
CA PRO A 127 2.34 -3.70 35.21
C PRO A 127 2.54 -5.21 35.14
N ALA A 128 1.91 -5.82 34.14
CA ALA A 128 2.15 -7.22 33.84
C ALA A 128 3.57 -7.40 33.26
N ILE A 129 4.18 -8.54 33.58
CA ILE A 129 5.42 -8.95 32.92
C ILE A 129 5.06 -9.36 31.51
N VAL A 130 5.67 -8.68 30.52
CA VAL A 130 5.48 -9.00 29.11
C VAL A 130 6.45 -10.10 28.72
N ASN A 131 5.95 -11.18 28.15
CA ASN A 131 6.78 -12.22 27.55
C ASN A 131 7.49 -11.64 26.31
N GLU A 132 8.65 -12.21 25.96
CA GLU A 132 9.41 -11.81 24.76
C GLU A 132 8.65 -12.08 23.44
N GLU A 133 7.66 -12.96 23.47
CA GLU A 133 6.84 -13.26 22.31
C GLU A 133 5.84 -12.14 22.03
N LEU A 134 5.88 -11.60 20.82
CA LEU A 134 4.94 -10.59 20.36
C LEU A 134 3.52 -11.17 20.35
N PRO A 135 2.52 -10.45 20.88
CA PRO A 135 1.14 -10.92 20.89
C PRO A 135 0.62 -11.10 19.46
N ARG A 136 -0.18 -12.16 19.30
CA ARG A 136 -0.79 -12.51 18.02
C ARG A 136 -2.30 -12.67 18.18
N VAL A 137 -3.03 -12.37 17.10
CA VAL A 137 -4.46 -12.61 17.00
C VAL A 137 -4.69 -13.80 16.07
N LEU A 138 -5.36 -14.83 16.58
CA LEU A 138 -5.75 -15.95 15.74
C LEU A 138 -6.95 -15.55 14.88
N ILE A 139 -6.75 -15.52 13.57
CA ILE A 139 -7.78 -15.22 12.58
C ILE A 139 -8.26 -16.53 11.96
N GLY A 140 -9.56 -16.77 12.01
CA GLY A 140 -10.22 -17.95 11.52
C GLY A 140 -11.34 -18.38 12.48
N GLY A 141 -12.58 -18.36 11.98
CA GLY A 141 -13.76 -18.81 12.71
C GLY A 141 -13.93 -20.35 12.66
N THR A 142 -15.11 -20.81 13.06
CA THR A 142 -15.45 -22.24 13.13
C THR A 142 -15.36 -22.98 11.79
N ASP A 143 -15.61 -22.26 10.69
CA ASP A 143 -15.57 -22.81 9.34
C ASP A 143 -14.18 -22.74 8.68
N CYS A 144 -13.23 -22.11 9.36
CA CYS A 144 -11.84 -21.99 8.90
C CYS A 144 -11.03 -23.19 9.39
N THR A 145 -10.47 -23.96 8.46
CA THR A 145 -9.64 -25.14 8.82
C THR A 145 -8.14 -24.83 8.85
N GLN A 146 -7.72 -23.65 8.38
CA GLN A 146 -6.34 -23.19 8.33
C GLN A 146 -6.19 -21.80 8.99
N PRO A 147 -6.48 -21.65 10.30
CA PRO A 147 -6.42 -20.35 10.96
C PRO A 147 -5.00 -19.77 10.92
N TYR A 148 -4.90 -18.44 10.88
CA TYR A 148 -3.63 -17.71 10.83
C TYR A 148 -3.43 -16.85 12.07
N ALA A 149 -2.28 -17.01 12.72
CA ALA A 149 -1.87 -16.19 13.86
C ALA A 149 -1.24 -14.87 13.38
N ALA A 150 -2.08 -13.87 13.17
CA ALA A 150 -1.66 -12.56 12.66
C ALA A 150 -0.92 -11.71 13.69
N SER A 151 0.04 -10.91 13.25
CA SER A 151 0.65 -9.86 14.06
C SER A 151 -0.34 -8.72 14.29
N LEU A 152 -0.11 -7.90 15.34
CA LEU A 152 -0.87 -6.66 15.55
C LEU A 152 -0.53 -5.59 14.49
N LEU A 153 0.71 -5.60 13.97
CA LEU A 153 1.16 -4.73 12.89
C LEU A 153 1.36 -5.56 11.62
N ASN A 154 0.74 -5.12 10.54
CA ASN A 154 0.85 -5.77 9.23
C ASN A 154 0.98 -4.72 8.12
N ILE A 155 1.37 -5.13 6.91
CA ILE A 155 1.48 -4.24 5.77
C ILE A 155 0.13 -4.17 5.05
N SER A 156 -0.41 -2.95 4.97
CA SER A 156 -1.67 -2.65 4.30
C SER A 156 -1.61 -2.88 2.78
N ALA A 157 -2.79 -2.95 2.16
CA ALA A 157 -2.99 -3.20 0.75
C ALA A 157 -2.40 -2.10 -0.14
N MET A 158 -1.41 -2.45 -0.92
CA MET A 158 -0.76 -1.57 -1.91
C MET A 158 -0.45 -2.36 -3.18
N SER A 159 -1.11 -2.02 -4.27
CA SER A 159 -1.06 -2.79 -5.51
C SER A 159 0.26 -2.66 -6.24
N PHE A 160 0.75 -3.76 -6.83
CA PHE A 160 1.76 -3.71 -7.86
C PHE A 160 1.25 -2.93 -9.09
N GLY A 161 2.08 -2.02 -9.59
CA GLY A 161 1.68 -1.04 -10.62
C GLY A 161 1.34 0.34 -10.05
N SER A 162 0.87 0.42 -8.79
CA SER A 162 0.95 1.65 -7.98
C SER A 162 2.33 1.75 -7.34
N LEU A 163 2.82 0.66 -6.77
CA LEU A 163 4.19 0.51 -6.30
C LEU A 163 5.07 -0.18 -7.34
N SER A 164 6.37 0.12 -7.31
CA SER A 164 7.39 -0.55 -8.11
C SER A 164 7.69 -1.96 -7.60
N GLU A 165 8.31 -2.79 -8.44
CA GLU A 165 8.80 -4.11 -8.06
C GLU A 165 9.71 -4.08 -6.83
N ASN A 166 10.66 -3.14 -6.77
CA ASN A 166 11.58 -3.00 -5.64
C ASN A 166 10.88 -2.63 -4.34
N ALA A 167 9.82 -1.83 -4.41
CA ALA A 167 9.01 -1.50 -3.24
C ALA A 167 8.27 -2.73 -2.71
N ILE A 168 7.63 -3.50 -3.59
CA ILE A 168 6.93 -4.74 -3.23
C ILE A 168 7.90 -5.77 -2.62
N ILE A 169 9.05 -5.99 -3.27
CA ILE A 169 10.11 -6.87 -2.75
C ILE A 169 10.55 -6.44 -1.34
N SER A 170 10.80 -5.15 -1.14
CA SER A 170 11.24 -4.62 0.14
C SER A 170 10.20 -4.80 1.23
N LEU A 171 8.92 -4.54 0.91
CA LEU A 171 7.81 -4.73 1.83
C LEU A 171 7.65 -6.21 2.23
N ASN A 172 7.69 -7.13 1.25
CA ASN A 172 7.54 -8.55 1.58
C ASN A 172 8.72 -9.12 2.36
N LYS A 173 9.98 -8.69 2.07
CA LYS A 173 11.14 -9.00 2.91
C LYS A 173 11.01 -8.41 4.32
N GLY A 174 10.42 -7.22 4.44
CA GLY A 174 10.08 -6.63 5.73
C GLY A 174 9.06 -7.48 6.50
N ALA A 175 8.03 -7.95 5.80
CA ALA A 175 7.03 -8.86 6.35
C ALA A 175 7.65 -10.17 6.86
N GLN A 176 8.56 -10.77 6.08
CA GLN A 176 9.30 -11.95 6.48
C GLN A 176 10.12 -11.70 7.77
N LYS A 177 10.89 -10.60 7.78
CA LYS A 177 11.74 -10.25 8.93
C LYS A 177 10.91 -9.95 10.19
N GLY A 178 9.79 -9.24 10.03
CA GLY A 178 8.89 -8.86 11.12
C GLY A 178 7.88 -9.94 11.50
N LYS A 179 7.84 -11.05 10.77
CA LYS A 179 6.87 -12.15 10.97
C LYS A 179 5.42 -11.67 10.96
N PHE A 180 5.06 -10.85 9.98
CA PHE A 180 3.70 -10.35 9.76
C PHE A 180 3.31 -10.50 8.29
N TYR A 181 2.03 -10.31 7.95
CA TYR A 181 1.61 -10.44 6.57
C TYR A 181 1.79 -9.15 5.76
N HIS A 182 1.96 -9.34 4.45
CA HIS A 182 1.92 -8.31 3.43
C HIS A 182 0.63 -8.48 2.61
N ASN A 183 -0.24 -7.46 2.62
CA ASN A 183 -1.44 -7.45 1.78
C ASN A 183 -1.06 -6.99 0.36
N THR A 184 -1.42 -7.79 -0.66
CA THR A 184 -1.04 -7.55 -2.05
C THR A 184 -1.67 -6.32 -2.68
N GLY A 185 -2.78 -5.82 -2.13
CA GLY A 185 -3.66 -4.93 -2.85
C GLY A 185 -4.32 -5.62 -4.05
N GLU A 186 -5.20 -4.89 -4.73
CA GLU A 186 -6.05 -5.41 -5.81
C GLU A 186 -5.34 -5.63 -7.17
N GLY A 187 -4.04 -5.41 -7.24
CA GLY A 187 -3.26 -5.54 -8.48
C GLY A 187 -2.88 -6.96 -8.88
N GLY A 188 -3.26 -7.95 -8.10
CA GLY A 188 -2.89 -9.35 -8.25
C GLY A 188 -1.64 -9.75 -7.46
N LEU A 189 -1.50 -11.04 -7.21
CA LEU A 189 -0.32 -11.64 -6.60
C LEU A 189 0.78 -11.79 -7.65
N THR A 190 1.99 -11.34 -7.34
CA THR A 190 3.14 -11.36 -8.24
C THR A 190 4.31 -12.10 -7.62
N GLN A 191 5.29 -12.49 -8.44
CA GLN A 191 6.58 -13.03 -7.97
C GLN A 191 7.33 -12.09 -7.02
N PHE A 192 7.07 -10.78 -7.10
CA PHE A 192 7.70 -9.80 -6.21
C PHE A 192 7.16 -9.85 -4.79
N HIS A 193 5.94 -10.35 -4.59
CA HIS A 193 5.36 -10.62 -3.28
C HIS A 193 5.91 -11.91 -2.63
N GLN A 194 6.57 -12.78 -3.39
CA GLN A 194 7.03 -14.10 -2.94
C GLN A 194 8.49 -14.03 -2.44
N GLN A 195 8.75 -13.19 -1.44
CA GLN A 195 10.07 -13.02 -0.84
C GLN A 195 10.19 -13.68 0.54
N GLY A 196 9.27 -14.58 0.88
CA GLY A 196 9.25 -15.35 2.12
C GLY A 196 8.40 -14.75 3.24
N GLY A 197 7.76 -13.59 3.03
CA GLY A 197 6.76 -13.04 3.96
C GLY A 197 5.39 -13.66 3.71
N ASP A 198 4.61 -13.81 4.79
CA ASP A 198 3.21 -14.25 4.69
C ASP A 198 2.38 -13.24 3.89
N ILE A 199 1.40 -13.75 3.15
CA ILE A 199 0.59 -12.95 2.22
C ILE A 199 -0.88 -12.98 2.63
N CYS A 200 -1.50 -11.80 2.68
CA CYS A 200 -2.93 -11.62 2.56
C CYS A 200 -3.22 -11.23 1.09
N TRP A 201 -3.81 -12.14 0.33
CA TRP A 201 -4.14 -11.88 -1.07
C TRP A 201 -5.44 -11.13 -1.21
N GLN A 202 -5.39 -9.90 -1.72
CA GLN A 202 -6.59 -9.07 -1.91
C GLN A 202 -7.15 -9.23 -3.33
N ILE A 203 -8.46 -9.40 -3.40
CA ILE A 203 -9.23 -9.52 -4.63
C ILE A 203 -10.15 -8.31 -4.76
N GLY A 204 -9.91 -7.49 -5.78
CA GLY A 204 -10.78 -6.38 -6.15
C GLY A 204 -11.77 -6.74 -7.24
N THR A 205 -12.58 -5.76 -7.65
CA THR A 205 -13.63 -5.89 -8.67
C THR A 205 -13.13 -6.26 -10.06
N GLY A 206 -11.84 -6.06 -10.32
CA GLY A 206 -11.19 -6.47 -11.58
C GLY A 206 -10.69 -7.91 -11.59
N TYR A 207 -10.76 -8.64 -10.47
CA TYR A 207 -10.30 -10.03 -10.29
C TYR A 207 -8.87 -10.29 -10.80
N PHE A 208 -7.99 -9.30 -10.74
CA PHE A 208 -6.63 -9.45 -11.23
C PHE A 208 -5.90 -10.59 -10.51
N GLY A 209 -5.40 -11.51 -11.33
CA GLY A 209 -4.78 -12.74 -10.86
C GLY A 209 -5.70 -13.95 -10.80
N CYS A 210 -7.03 -13.77 -10.76
CA CYS A 210 -8.04 -14.82 -10.88
C CYS A 210 -9.17 -14.41 -11.82
N ARG A 211 -8.81 -13.74 -12.92
CA ARG A 211 -9.73 -13.18 -13.91
C ARG A 211 -9.88 -14.13 -15.10
N ASP A 212 -11.11 -14.31 -15.58
CA ASP A 212 -11.40 -14.94 -16.87
C ASP A 212 -11.18 -13.95 -18.02
N ASP A 213 -11.31 -14.42 -19.26
CA ASP A 213 -11.11 -13.61 -20.47
C ASP A 213 -12.19 -12.53 -20.68
N ARG A 214 -13.32 -12.64 -20.00
CA ARG A 214 -14.43 -11.66 -20.02
C ARG A 214 -14.36 -10.66 -18.87
N GLY A 215 -13.40 -10.84 -17.96
CA GLY A 215 -13.20 -9.98 -16.81
C GLY A 215 -13.93 -10.42 -15.55
N GLY A 216 -14.55 -11.58 -15.56
CA GLY A 216 -15.21 -12.21 -14.42
C GLY A 216 -14.26 -12.99 -13.51
N PHE A 217 -14.84 -13.58 -12.48
CA PHE A 217 -14.13 -14.44 -11.52
C PHE A 217 -13.91 -15.84 -12.13
N ASP A 218 -12.66 -16.33 -12.10
CA ASP A 218 -12.27 -17.68 -12.52
C ASP A 218 -11.91 -18.52 -11.28
N GLU A 219 -12.71 -19.56 -11.02
CA GLU A 219 -12.53 -20.44 -9.87
C GLU A 219 -11.23 -21.24 -9.92
N GLY A 220 -10.82 -21.69 -11.11
CA GLY A 220 -9.59 -22.47 -11.28
C GLY A 220 -8.36 -21.65 -10.98
N LYS A 221 -8.24 -20.46 -11.58
CA LYS A 221 -7.14 -19.53 -11.34
C LYS A 221 -7.12 -19.02 -9.89
N PHE A 222 -8.30 -18.86 -9.27
CA PHE A 222 -8.40 -18.53 -7.85
C PHE A 222 -7.86 -19.66 -6.99
N THR A 223 -8.34 -20.89 -7.20
CA THR A 223 -7.96 -22.08 -6.41
C THR A 223 -6.45 -22.30 -6.49
N GLU A 224 -5.84 -22.19 -7.66
CA GLU A 224 -4.41 -22.32 -7.85
C GLU A 224 -3.64 -21.35 -6.96
N LYS A 225 -3.94 -20.05 -7.01
CA LYS A 225 -3.23 -19.02 -6.26
C LYS A 225 -3.58 -19.00 -4.77
N ALA A 226 -4.84 -19.21 -4.42
CA ALA A 226 -5.28 -19.25 -3.04
C ALA A 226 -4.58 -20.35 -2.24
N ASN A 227 -4.22 -21.47 -2.88
CA ASN A 227 -3.56 -22.59 -2.22
C ASN A 227 -2.02 -22.52 -2.20
N LEU A 228 -1.42 -21.44 -2.69
CA LEU A 228 0.02 -21.21 -2.50
C LEU A 228 0.37 -21.17 -1.00
N PRO A 229 1.52 -21.74 -0.59
CA PRO A 229 1.88 -21.86 0.83
C PRO A 229 2.06 -20.51 1.54
N GLU A 230 2.52 -19.48 0.83
CA GLU A 230 2.71 -18.12 1.35
C GLU A 230 1.40 -17.34 1.51
N VAL A 231 0.33 -17.72 0.79
CA VAL A 231 -1.00 -17.09 0.94
C VAL A 231 -1.65 -17.65 2.20
N LYS A 232 -1.74 -16.82 3.24
CA LYS A 232 -2.30 -17.20 4.54
C LYS A 232 -3.74 -16.77 4.71
N MET A 233 -4.12 -15.66 4.10
CA MET A 233 -5.46 -15.10 4.19
C MET A 233 -5.87 -14.51 2.83
N ILE A 234 -7.17 -14.37 2.62
CA ILE A 234 -7.74 -13.78 1.42
C ILE A 234 -8.70 -12.68 1.82
N GLU A 235 -8.56 -11.53 1.18
CA GLU A 235 -9.37 -10.34 1.44
C GLU A 235 -10.16 -9.93 0.20
N LEU A 236 -11.48 -9.90 0.29
CA LEU A 236 -12.36 -9.41 -0.76
C LEU A 236 -12.55 -7.89 -0.59
N LYS A 237 -12.09 -7.09 -1.52
CA LYS A 237 -12.21 -5.64 -1.44
C LYS A 237 -13.54 -5.17 -2.01
N LEU A 238 -14.43 -4.69 -1.15
CA LEU A 238 -15.73 -4.11 -1.54
C LEU A 238 -15.59 -2.63 -1.90
N SER A 239 -14.88 -1.87 -1.04
CA SER A 239 -14.65 -0.44 -1.25
C SER A 239 -13.37 0.02 -0.57
N GLN A 240 -13.00 1.27 -0.78
CA GLN A 240 -11.93 1.98 -0.07
C GLN A 240 -12.33 3.44 0.13
N GLY A 241 -11.68 4.12 1.07
CA GLY A 241 -11.84 5.55 1.27
C GLY A 241 -11.43 6.37 0.04
N ALA A 242 -11.86 7.61 0.00
CA ALA A 242 -11.58 8.59 -1.04
C ALA A 242 -12.11 8.27 -2.45
N LYS A 243 -12.66 7.09 -2.72
CA LYS A 243 -13.26 6.80 -4.02
C LYS A 243 -14.32 5.69 -4.01
N PRO A 244 -15.38 5.84 -3.23
CA PRO A 244 -16.51 4.94 -3.29
C PRO A 244 -17.20 5.02 -4.66
N GLY A 245 -17.70 3.89 -5.14
CA GLY A 245 -18.36 3.82 -6.46
C GLY A 245 -17.43 3.94 -7.68
N HIS A 246 -16.14 4.09 -7.44
CA HIS A 246 -15.12 4.08 -8.50
C HIS A 246 -14.26 2.83 -8.41
N GLY A 247 -14.13 2.11 -9.49
CA GLY A 247 -13.14 1.04 -9.63
C GLY A 247 -11.71 1.59 -9.74
N GLY A 248 -10.75 0.69 -9.76
CA GLY A 248 -9.34 1.04 -10.01
C GLY A 248 -9.13 1.61 -11.40
N VAL A 249 -8.27 2.61 -11.52
CA VAL A 249 -7.83 3.17 -12.81
C VAL A 249 -6.34 2.95 -12.96
N LEU A 250 -5.92 2.25 -14.02
CA LEU A 250 -4.52 2.13 -14.42
C LEU A 250 -4.36 2.79 -15.79
N PRO A 251 -3.71 3.95 -15.87
CA PRO A 251 -3.46 4.63 -17.16
C PRO A 251 -2.62 3.78 -18.12
N ALA A 252 -2.89 3.89 -19.43
CA ALA A 252 -2.17 3.17 -20.48
C ALA A 252 -0.64 3.29 -20.38
N ALA A 253 -0.14 4.48 -20.02
CA ALA A 253 1.30 4.75 -19.84
C ALA A 253 1.95 3.94 -18.71
N LYS A 254 1.17 3.51 -17.72
CA LYS A 254 1.63 2.66 -16.60
C LYS A 254 1.39 1.18 -16.83
N ASN A 255 0.51 0.82 -17.77
CA ASN A 255 0.17 -0.56 -18.09
C ASN A 255 1.23 -1.18 -19.01
N THR A 256 2.38 -1.53 -18.43
CA THR A 256 3.46 -2.23 -19.12
C THR A 256 3.05 -3.65 -19.50
N VAL A 257 3.82 -4.30 -20.39
CA VAL A 257 3.62 -5.72 -20.75
C VAL A 257 3.58 -6.60 -19.49
N GLN A 258 4.50 -6.41 -18.56
CA GLN A 258 4.58 -7.16 -17.32
C GLN A 258 3.34 -6.97 -16.43
N ILE A 259 2.86 -5.73 -16.28
CA ILE A 259 1.64 -5.46 -15.50
C ILE A 259 0.41 -6.06 -16.19
N ALA A 260 0.35 -5.96 -17.50
CA ALA A 260 -0.73 -6.50 -18.30
C ALA A 260 -0.84 -8.04 -18.17
N GLU A 261 0.29 -8.73 -18.23
CA GLU A 261 0.37 -10.18 -18.04
C GLU A 261 -0.15 -10.59 -16.64
N ILE A 262 0.32 -9.93 -15.59
CA ILE A 262 -0.10 -10.20 -14.20
C ILE A 262 -1.59 -9.97 -14.01
N ARG A 263 -2.14 -8.93 -14.65
CA ARG A 263 -3.55 -8.55 -14.52
C ARG A 263 -4.47 -9.27 -15.49
N GLY A 264 -3.93 -9.99 -16.46
CA GLY A 264 -4.70 -10.64 -17.53
C GLY A 264 -5.44 -9.63 -18.41
N VAL A 265 -4.75 -8.57 -18.86
CA VAL A 265 -5.31 -7.48 -19.67
C VAL A 265 -4.38 -7.13 -20.84
N LEU A 266 -4.87 -6.34 -21.80
CA LEU A 266 -4.05 -5.89 -22.93
C LEU A 266 -3.03 -4.83 -22.48
N PRO A 267 -1.74 -4.94 -22.87
CA PRO A 267 -0.72 -3.95 -22.51
C PRO A 267 -0.99 -2.60 -23.22
N HIS A 268 -0.47 -1.53 -22.62
CA HIS A 268 -0.54 -0.16 -23.13
C HIS A 268 -1.98 0.37 -23.36
N THR A 269 -2.96 -0.22 -22.70
CA THR A 269 -4.35 0.24 -22.67
C THR A 269 -4.68 0.77 -21.26
N THR A 270 -5.60 1.74 -21.19
CA THR A 270 -6.15 2.19 -19.91
C THR A 270 -7.09 1.12 -19.37
N ILE A 271 -6.85 0.66 -18.14
CA ILE A 271 -7.68 -0.36 -17.51
C ILE A 271 -8.55 0.30 -16.45
N LEU A 272 -9.85 0.10 -16.59
CA LEU A 272 -10.87 0.52 -15.65
C LEU A 272 -11.43 -0.72 -14.97
N SER A 273 -11.31 -0.83 -13.65
CA SER A 273 -12.00 -1.87 -12.89
C SER A 273 -13.47 -1.47 -12.73
N PRO A 274 -14.41 -2.42 -12.77
CA PRO A 274 -15.82 -2.13 -12.50
C PRO A 274 -16.01 -1.55 -11.08
N PRO A 275 -17.05 -0.76 -10.83
CA PRO A 275 -17.38 -0.28 -9.47
C PRO A 275 -17.80 -1.42 -8.54
N ASN A 276 -18.45 -2.45 -9.07
CA ASN A 276 -18.99 -3.59 -8.32
C ASN A 276 -18.38 -4.91 -8.76
N HIS A 277 -18.42 -5.90 -7.89
CA HIS A 277 -18.09 -7.28 -8.24
C HIS A 277 -19.13 -7.87 -9.18
N SER A 278 -18.68 -8.60 -10.21
CA SER A 278 -19.58 -9.32 -11.12
C SER A 278 -20.02 -10.68 -10.58
N ALA A 279 -19.34 -11.21 -9.55
CA ALA A 279 -19.66 -12.51 -8.95
C ALA A 279 -20.90 -12.49 -8.05
N PHE A 280 -21.36 -11.31 -7.63
CA PHE A 280 -22.56 -11.12 -6.80
C PHE A 280 -23.15 -9.72 -7.04
N HIS A 281 -24.46 -9.56 -6.76
CA HIS A 281 -25.18 -8.31 -7.03
C HIS A 281 -25.93 -7.76 -5.81
N ASP A 282 -25.89 -8.49 -4.70
CA ASP A 282 -26.54 -8.13 -3.45
C ASP A 282 -25.74 -8.66 -2.24
N ILE A 283 -26.17 -8.31 -1.04
CA ILE A 283 -25.51 -8.71 0.21
C ILE A 283 -25.64 -10.23 0.42
N LYS A 284 -26.74 -10.82 0.00
CA LYS A 284 -26.93 -12.28 0.06
C LYS A 284 -25.91 -13.01 -0.78
N GLY A 285 -25.69 -12.54 -2.01
CA GLY A 285 -24.65 -13.06 -2.90
C GLY A 285 -23.24 -12.82 -2.38
N LEU A 286 -22.97 -11.70 -1.71
CA LEU A 286 -21.69 -11.42 -1.05
C LEU A 286 -21.36 -12.51 -0.02
N ILE A 287 -22.28 -12.81 0.90
CA ILE A 287 -22.04 -13.80 1.95
C ILE A 287 -21.87 -15.21 1.36
N ALA A 288 -22.69 -15.58 0.38
CA ALA A 288 -22.52 -16.83 -0.36
C ALA A 288 -21.17 -16.91 -1.09
N PHE A 289 -20.69 -15.78 -1.63
CA PHE A 289 -19.39 -15.73 -2.30
C PHE A 289 -18.23 -15.90 -1.30
N ILE A 290 -18.32 -15.35 -0.09
CA ILE A 290 -17.35 -15.57 0.99
C ILE A 290 -17.25 -17.07 1.32
N ALA A 291 -18.40 -17.76 1.49
CA ALA A 291 -18.43 -19.19 1.70
C ALA A 291 -17.76 -19.98 0.56
N LYS A 292 -18.04 -19.58 -0.69
CA LYS A 292 -17.43 -20.18 -1.88
C LYS A 292 -15.90 -19.99 -1.90
N LEU A 293 -15.41 -18.78 -1.62
CA LEU A 293 -13.96 -18.51 -1.57
C LEU A 293 -13.28 -19.34 -0.49
N ARG A 294 -13.91 -19.52 0.68
CA ARG A 294 -13.39 -20.38 1.75
C ARG A 294 -13.28 -21.84 1.29
N GLN A 295 -14.28 -22.35 0.60
CA GLN A 295 -14.23 -23.70 0.04
C GLN A 295 -13.10 -23.85 -1.00
N LEU A 296 -12.98 -22.92 -1.93
CA LEU A 296 -11.97 -22.95 -2.99
C LEU A 296 -10.53 -22.77 -2.47
N SER A 297 -10.36 -22.07 -1.35
CA SER A 297 -9.07 -21.87 -0.69
C SER A 297 -8.70 -22.99 0.30
N ASN A 298 -9.45 -24.08 0.31
CA ASN A 298 -9.26 -25.20 1.23
C ASN A 298 -9.32 -24.79 2.72
N GLY A 299 -10.26 -23.88 3.05
CA GLY A 299 -10.54 -23.46 4.42
C GLY A 299 -9.59 -22.42 5.00
N LYS A 300 -8.90 -21.65 4.18
CA LYS A 300 -8.13 -20.45 4.63
C LYS A 300 -9.07 -19.34 5.10
N PRO A 301 -8.60 -18.42 5.98
CA PRO A 301 -9.38 -17.28 6.41
C PRO A 301 -9.78 -16.37 5.23
N ILE A 302 -11.08 -16.08 5.14
CA ILE A 302 -11.65 -15.17 4.16
C ILE A 302 -12.26 -13.98 4.89
N GLY A 303 -11.79 -12.78 4.56
CA GLY A 303 -12.36 -11.54 5.04
C GLY A 303 -12.75 -10.60 3.91
N PHE A 304 -13.28 -9.44 4.27
CA PHE A 304 -13.53 -8.39 3.32
C PHE A 304 -13.06 -7.02 3.84
N LYS A 305 -12.80 -6.10 2.92
CA LYS A 305 -12.43 -4.72 3.18
C LYS A 305 -13.50 -3.77 2.67
N LEU A 306 -13.88 -2.79 3.49
CA LEU A 306 -14.79 -1.72 3.09
C LEU A 306 -14.44 -0.39 3.77
N CYS A 307 -14.85 0.71 3.14
CA CYS A 307 -15.01 2.01 3.78
C CYS A 307 -16.49 2.20 4.11
N ILE A 308 -16.79 2.61 5.34
CA ILE A 308 -18.18 2.88 5.75
C ILE A 308 -18.65 4.17 5.08
N GLY A 309 -19.75 4.08 4.36
CA GLY A 309 -20.51 5.20 3.84
C GLY A 309 -21.88 5.24 4.50
N GLU A 310 -22.85 4.53 3.93
CA GLU A 310 -24.17 4.37 4.52
C GLU A 310 -24.14 3.27 5.61
N THR A 311 -24.36 3.67 6.85
CA THR A 311 -24.26 2.77 8.02
C THR A 311 -25.22 1.59 7.96
N ARG A 312 -26.41 1.80 7.38
CA ARG A 312 -27.43 0.76 7.24
C ARG A 312 -26.96 -0.42 6.38
N GLU A 313 -26.11 -0.16 5.38
CA GLU A 313 -25.57 -1.24 4.53
C GLU A 313 -24.73 -2.23 5.36
N PHE A 314 -23.92 -1.75 6.29
CA PHE A 314 -23.15 -2.61 7.16
C PHE A 314 -24.04 -3.40 8.14
N GLU A 315 -25.11 -2.78 8.66
CA GLU A 315 -26.10 -3.49 9.48
C GLU A 315 -26.80 -4.60 8.68
N MET A 316 -27.14 -4.36 7.42
CA MET A 316 -27.71 -5.39 6.54
C MET A 316 -26.72 -6.53 6.27
N ILE A 317 -25.41 -6.24 6.15
CA ILE A 317 -24.38 -7.28 6.05
C ILE A 317 -24.38 -8.15 7.31
N CYS A 318 -24.42 -7.56 8.51
CA CYS A 318 -24.49 -8.30 9.76
C CYS A 318 -25.76 -9.20 9.85
N GLN A 319 -26.91 -8.67 9.43
CA GLN A 319 -28.16 -9.45 9.38
C GLN A 319 -28.05 -10.65 8.44
N GLU A 320 -27.45 -10.46 7.28
CA GLU A 320 -27.31 -11.51 6.28
C GLU A 320 -26.27 -12.58 6.71
N MET A 321 -25.20 -12.17 7.40
CA MET A 321 -24.26 -13.12 8.02
C MET A 321 -24.97 -14.07 8.97
N ILE A 322 -25.84 -13.54 9.81
CA ILE A 322 -26.66 -14.35 10.73
C ILE A 322 -27.66 -15.23 9.97
N ALA A 323 -28.37 -14.65 8.98
CA ALA A 323 -29.39 -15.35 8.22
C ALA A 323 -28.84 -16.58 7.45
N GLN A 324 -27.63 -16.45 6.92
CA GLN A 324 -26.94 -17.55 6.21
C GLN A 324 -26.05 -18.40 7.12
N ASN A 325 -25.92 -18.05 8.41
CA ASN A 325 -24.96 -18.67 9.33
C ASN A 325 -23.55 -18.79 8.70
N CYS A 326 -23.09 -17.72 8.05
CA CYS A 326 -21.82 -17.66 7.37
C CYS A 326 -21.11 -16.33 7.69
N PHE A 327 -19.94 -16.42 8.28
CA PHE A 327 -19.23 -15.28 8.82
C PHE A 327 -17.86 -15.11 8.13
N PRO A 328 -17.45 -13.89 7.78
CA PRO A 328 -16.06 -13.62 7.40
C PRO A 328 -15.15 -13.85 8.61
N ASP A 329 -13.93 -14.26 8.36
CA ASP A 329 -12.95 -14.51 9.43
C ASP A 329 -12.32 -13.21 9.96
N PHE A 330 -12.39 -12.14 9.15
CA PHE A 330 -11.96 -10.79 9.53
C PHE A 330 -12.65 -9.72 8.66
N ILE A 331 -12.70 -8.51 9.17
CA ILE A 331 -13.20 -7.32 8.45
C ILE A 331 -12.13 -6.24 8.52
N THR A 332 -11.71 -5.71 7.36
CA THR A 332 -10.80 -4.59 7.27
C THR A 332 -11.59 -3.30 7.08
N VAL A 333 -11.54 -2.43 8.06
CA VAL A 333 -12.15 -1.10 8.00
C VAL A 333 -11.15 -0.13 7.38
N ASP A 334 -11.53 0.49 6.26
CA ASP A 334 -10.78 1.56 5.62
C ASP A 334 -11.44 2.91 5.95
N GLY A 335 -10.65 3.90 6.34
CA GLY A 335 -11.18 5.25 6.60
C GLY A 335 -11.39 6.03 5.30
N ALA A 336 -12.13 7.14 5.40
CA ALA A 336 -12.27 8.13 4.33
C ALA A 336 -10.92 8.74 3.96
N GLU A 337 -10.01 8.82 4.93
CA GLU A 337 -8.63 9.22 4.72
C GLU A 337 -7.95 8.23 3.79
N GLY A 338 -7.82 8.55 2.55
CA GLY A 338 -7.35 7.60 1.58
C GLY A 338 -6.21 8.12 0.73
N GLY A 339 -5.18 7.28 0.62
CA GLY A 339 -3.99 7.55 -0.16
C GLY A 339 -4.05 6.99 -1.57
N THR A 340 -5.04 7.35 -2.39
CA THR A 340 -5.03 6.95 -3.80
C THR A 340 -4.94 8.13 -4.74
N GLY A 341 -3.90 8.15 -5.57
CA GLY A 341 -3.75 9.13 -6.65
C GLY A 341 -4.79 8.99 -7.78
N ALA A 342 -5.67 8.00 -7.70
CA ALA A 342 -6.77 7.79 -8.64
C ALA A 342 -8.11 8.35 -8.12
N ALA A 343 -8.16 8.90 -6.91
CA ALA A 343 -9.34 9.55 -6.37
C ALA A 343 -9.55 10.92 -7.03
N PRO A 344 -10.79 11.29 -7.40
CA PRO A 344 -11.12 12.67 -7.72
C PRO A 344 -10.80 13.58 -6.52
N LEU A 345 -10.35 14.81 -6.78
CA LEU A 345 -10.00 15.77 -5.71
C LEU A 345 -11.19 16.04 -4.80
N GLU A 346 -12.39 16.09 -5.36
CA GLU A 346 -13.64 16.33 -4.65
C GLU A 346 -13.99 15.21 -3.67
N PHE A 347 -13.44 14.01 -3.88
CA PHE A 347 -13.70 12.83 -3.07
C PHE A 347 -12.63 12.62 -2.00
N ALA A 348 -11.38 13.01 -2.27
CA ALA A 348 -10.22 12.65 -1.48
C ALA A 348 -10.34 12.99 0.02
N ASP A 349 -11.01 14.11 0.34
CA ASP A 349 -11.22 14.57 1.72
C ASP A 349 -12.69 14.78 2.05
N GLY A 350 -13.61 14.24 1.25
CA GLY A 350 -15.04 14.58 1.33
C GLY A 350 -16.01 13.42 1.32
N VAL A 351 -15.57 12.19 1.11
CA VAL A 351 -16.47 11.04 0.93
C VAL A 351 -16.02 9.84 1.75
N GLY A 352 -16.95 9.27 2.50
CA GLY A 352 -16.74 8.17 3.41
C GLY A 352 -16.65 8.62 4.88
N MET A 353 -16.74 7.66 5.79
CA MET A 353 -16.58 7.91 7.22
C MET A 353 -15.09 7.88 7.59
N PRO A 354 -14.57 8.86 8.36
CA PRO A 354 -13.21 8.82 8.89
C PRO A 354 -12.93 7.52 9.65
N PHE A 355 -11.67 7.09 9.69
CA PHE A 355 -11.29 5.77 10.18
C PHE A 355 -11.75 5.49 11.62
N GLU A 356 -11.46 6.39 12.53
CA GLU A 356 -11.77 6.19 13.95
C GLU A 356 -13.28 6.03 14.22
N PRO A 357 -14.17 6.95 13.81
CA PRO A 357 -15.61 6.73 13.97
C PRO A 357 -16.11 5.50 13.20
N ALA A 358 -15.53 5.17 12.04
CA ALA A 358 -15.91 3.98 11.28
C ALA A 358 -15.57 2.70 12.04
N LEU A 359 -14.37 2.60 12.61
CA LEU A 359 -13.95 1.44 13.40
C LEU A 359 -14.82 1.28 14.65
N ILE A 360 -15.10 2.37 15.36
CA ILE A 360 -16.00 2.37 16.53
C ILE A 360 -17.40 1.90 16.13
N PHE A 361 -17.92 2.42 15.01
CA PHE A 361 -19.24 2.03 14.49
C PHE A 361 -19.29 0.54 14.14
N VAL A 362 -18.31 0.03 13.39
CA VAL A 362 -18.23 -1.39 13.00
C VAL A 362 -18.19 -2.27 14.24
N ASN A 363 -17.28 -1.98 15.19
CA ASN A 363 -17.16 -2.78 16.41
C ASN A 363 -18.45 -2.79 17.24
N LYS A 364 -19.07 -1.61 17.46
CA LYS A 364 -20.34 -1.53 18.19
C LYS A 364 -21.48 -2.25 17.48
N THR A 365 -21.49 -2.25 16.15
CA THR A 365 -22.49 -2.94 15.36
C THR A 365 -22.32 -4.45 15.47
N LEU A 366 -21.11 -4.97 15.35
CA LEU A 366 -20.81 -6.39 15.54
C LEU A 366 -21.24 -6.85 16.93
N VAL A 367 -20.84 -6.14 17.99
CA VAL A 367 -21.24 -6.45 19.37
C VAL A 367 -22.77 -6.45 19.54
N ARG A 368 -23.48 -5.49 18.93
CA ARG A 368 -24.96 -5.44 18.98
C ARG A 368 -25.63 -6.63 18.31
N PHE A 369 -25.02 -7.17 17.27
CA PHE A 369 -25.49 -8.36 16.56
C PHE A 369 -24.93 -9.67 17.13
N GLU A 370 -24.14 -9.61 18.22
CA GLU A 370 -23.49 -10.76 18.87
C GLU A 370 -22.51 -11.50 17.91
N LEU A 371 -21.81 -10.74 17.09
CA LEU A 371 -20.83 -11.22 16.10
C LEU A 371 -19.39 -10.93 16.53
#